data_5f68664773df39982294b45ecdbea269
#
_entry.id   5f68664773df39982294b45ecdbea269
#
_cell.length_a   1.000
_cell.length_b   1.000
_cell.length_c   1.000
_cell.angle_alpha   90.00
_cell.angle_beta   90.00
_cell.angle_gamma   90.00
#
_symmetry.space_group_name_H-M   'P 1'
#
loop_
_entity.id
_entity.type
_entity.pdbx_description
1 polymer ?
#
loop_
_entity_poly.entity_id
_entity_poly.type
_entity_poly.pdbx_seq_one_letter_code
_entity_poly.pdbx_strand_id
1 'polypeptide(L)'
;MNAARRVLEGHIDCASFFRRIQGDLLITGGEAGNQIMVFDLFRSALERNDMPTILLTGHLDLMKDIQRKRDMHEISCVITSCPSDKNYHPFYGMSAQQILRFVSMTAEEMGYGILTDQVMIYIAAILNVVAAKYPVSLPAIMNLLNEDDDFISEFALHSGLSNVIADNIRANHEAGIVLRRLFENLEEVFRDIYIPESDTKYNFQSGAKDDVSGMAMYACSANQFIFNSYLKEEIYYTLKYVPKIRVIVDEIDFVNEQDELLKFLMQSKRQGKVELVMVSRNIKDALHGNIELDFQNVVMFLHGTSAATDDLSTDLFGSYKYYFPVPVAGNTPHVFFSIERTVNWQIQSEERPRVRSQDLYAKSSFWGRSSTYLAVKTTANANIYLIPITDFLPAVTGVPVIV
;
A
#
# COMPACT_ATOMS: atom_id res chain seq x y z
N MET A 1 -28.86 0.97 -30.54
CA MET A 1 -27.95 2.11 -30.26
C MET A 1 -26.79 1.56 -29.43
N ASN A 2 -25.57 1.53 -29.97
CA ASN A 2 -24.40 1.13 -29.19
C ASN A 2 -24.19 2.21 -28.11
N ALA A 3 -24.24 1.83 -26.84
CA ALA A 3 -23.85 2.73 -25.76
C ALA A 3 -22.44 3.21 -26.07
N ALA A 4 -22.26 4.51 -26.24
CA ALA A 4 -20.99 5.10 -26.67
C ALA A 4 -19.89 4.66 -25.72
N ARG A 5 -18.80 4.16 -26.25
CA ARG A 5 -17.63 3.64 -25.51
C ARG A 5 -16.98 4.69 -24.61
N ARG A 6 -17.25 5.98 -24.82
CA ARG A 6 -16.73 7.16 -24.05
C ARG A 6 -15.22 7.10 -23.74
N VAL A 7 -14.44 6.61 -24.69
CA VAL A 7 -12.97 6.58 -24.60
C VAL A 7 -12.42 7.67 -25.51
N LEU A 8 -11.60 8.55 -24.96
CA LEU A 8 -11.03 9.70 -25.64
C LEU A 8 -9.49 9.60 -25.63
N GLU A 9 -8.85 10.20 -26.61
CA GLU A 9 -7.39 10.39 -26.57
C GLU A 9 -7.07 11.64 -25.76
N GLY A 10 -6.00 11.59 -24.95
CA GLY A 10 -5.56 12.69 -24.10
C GLY A 10 -4.04 12.81 -24.09
N HIS A 11 -3.55 13.98 -23.65
CA HIS A 11 -2.13 14.26 -23.50
C HIS A 11 -1.92 14.94 -22.15
N ILE A 12 -1.21 14.30 -21.24
CA ILE A 12 -0.84 14.84 -19.93
C ILE A 12 0.39 14.09 -19.41
N ASP A 13 1.33 14.81 -18.84
CA ASP A 13 2.45 14.23 -18.11
C ASP A 13 2.05 13.81 -16.68
N CYS A 14 2.77 12.84 -16.11
CA CYS A 14 2.45 12.27 -14.80
C CYS A 14 2.49 13.31 -13.67
N ALA A 15 3.46 14.21 -13.66
CA ALA A 15 3.58 15.22 -12.62
C ALA A 15 2.38 16.18 -12.65
N SER A 16 1.99 16.65 -13.84
CA SER A 16 0.79 17.51 -14.02
C SER A 16 -0.49 16.77 -13.64
N PHE A 17 -0.57 15.46 -13.94
CA PHE A 17 -1.69 14.62 -13.55
C PHE A 17 -1.79 14.49 -12.03
N PHE A 18 -0.69 14.13 -11.34
CA PHE A 18 -0.67 13.91 -9.90
C PHE A 18 -0.92 15.20 -9.09
N ARG A 19 -0.52 16.36 -9.60
CA ARG A 19 -0.84 17.64 -8.96
C ARG A 19 -2.34 17.97 -8.98
N ARG A 20 -3.07 17.48 -9.96
CA ARG A 20 -4.51 17.80 -10.16
C ARG A 20 -5.44 16.77 -9.57
N ILE A 21 -4.95 15.53 -9.40
CA ILE A 21 -5.80 14.43 -8.94
C ILE A 21 -6.08 14.56 -7.45
N GLN A 22 -7.33 14.32 -7.08
CA GLN A 22 -7.77 14.28 -5.68
C GLN A 22 -8.47 12.95 -5.40
N GLY A 23 -8.34 12.47 -4.16
CA GLY A 23 -8.93 11.22 -3.71
C GLY A 23 -8.09 9.98 -4.04
N ASP A 24 -8.68 8.85 -3.86
CA ASP A 24 -8.02 7.55 -4.00
C ASP A 24 -7.55 7.29 -5.43
N LEU A 25 -6.40 6.66 -5.55
CA LEU A 25 -5.78 6.37 -6.84
C LEU A 25 -5.25 4.93 -6.88
N LEU A 26 -5.57 4.22 -7.95
CA LEU A 26 -4.95 2.95 -8.30
C LEU A 26 -4.07 3.14 -9.54
N ILE A 27 -2.82 2.71 -9.46
CA ILE A 27 -1.90 2.62 -10.59
C ILE A 27 -1.50 1.15 -10.75
N THR A 28 -1.76 0.56 -11.92
CA THR A 28 -1.50 -0.87 -12.11
C THR A 28 -1.03 -1.20 -13.53
N GLY A 29 -0.29 -2.31 -13.67
CA GLY A 29 0.27 -2.79 -14.93
C GLY A 29 1.79 -2.73 -15.01
N GLY A 30 2.36 -3.15 -16.14
CA GLY A 30 3.80 -3.37 -16.28
C GLY A 30 4.69 -2.18 -15.92
N GLU A 31 4.25 -0.96 -16.21
CA GLU A 31 4.98 0.28 -15.91
C GLU A 31 4.65 0.89 -14.54
N ALA A 32 3.75 0.27 -13.76
CA ALA A 32 3.37 0.79 -12.45
C ALA A 32 4.56 0.90 -11.48
N GLY A 33 5.53 -0.01 -11.56
CA GLY A 33 6.76 0.03 -10.76
C GLY A 33 7.82 1.04 -11.24
N ASN A 34 7.48 1.99 -12.12
CA ASN A 34 8.39 3.04 -12.53
C ASN A 34 8.70 3.99 -11.37
N GLN A 35 9.92 3.91 -10.84
CA GLN A 35 10.32 4.66 -9.63
C GLN A 35 10.26 6.18 -9.81
N ILE A 36 10.51 6.70 -11.02
CA ILE A 36 10.40 8.13 -11.30
C ILE A 36 8.95 8.58 -11.16
N MET A 37 8.02 7.77 -11.67
CA MET A 37 6.58 8.05 -11.54
C MET A 37 6.14 8.03 -10.07
N VAL A 38 6.57 7.06 -9.29
CA VAL A 38 6.23 6.98 -7.86
C VAL A 38 6.87 8.14 -7.09
N PHE A 39 8.09 8.54 -7.44
CA PHE A 39 8.71 9.74 -6.88
C PHE A 39 7.90 11.00 -7.18
N ASP A 40 7.50 11.21 -8.45
CA ASP A 40 6.69 12.37 -8.85
C ASP A 40 5.31 12.38 -8.18
N LEU A 41 4.72 11.21 -7.96
CA LEU A 41 3.49 11.04 -7.20
C LEU A 41 3.67 11.49 -5.75
N PHE A 42 4.69 10.99 -5.07
CA PHE A 42 5.00 11.36 -3.68
C PHE A 42 5.33 12.85 -3.57
N ARG A 43 6.20 13.37 -4.42
CA ARG A 43 6.53 14.80 -4.48
C ARG A 43 5.31 15.67 -4.69
N SER A 44 4.43 15.31 -5.64
CA SER A 44 3.19 16.06 -5.90
C SER A 44 2.24 16.05 -4.70
N ALA A 45 2.22 14.95 -3.93
CA ALA A 45 1.46 14.88 -2.69
C ALA A 45 2.02 15.81 -1.61
N LEU A 46 3.36 15.91 -1.48
CA LEU A 46 4.03 16.85 -0.56
C LEU A 46 3.80 18.30 -0.96
N GLU A 47 3.89 18.63 -2.26
CA GLU A 47 3.65 19.99 -2.78
C GLU A 47 2.22 20.47 -2.49
N ARG A 48 1.23 19.57 -2.45
CA ARG A 48 -0.14 19.94 -2.06
C ARG A 48 -0.25 20.31 -0.57
N ASN A 49 0.53 19.67 0.28
CA ASN A 49 0.61 19.91 1.72
C ASN A 49 -0.77 20.01 2.41
N ASP A 50 -1.73 19.21 1.94
CA ASP A 50 -3.13 19.24 2.40
C ASP A 50 -3.38 18.23 3.54
N MET A 51 -2.50 17.25 3.71
CA MET A 51 -2.53 16.26 4.79
C MET A 51 -1.18 15.54 4.90
N PRO A 52 -0.83 14.96 6.08
CA PRO A 52 0.34 14.12 6.22
C PRO A 52 0.33 12.98 5.22
N THR A 53 1.46 12.75 4.54
CA THR A 53 1.60 11.72 3.50
C THR A 53 2.63 10.69 3.94
N ILE A 54 2.24 9.40 3.88
CA ILE A 54 3.09 8.26 4.19
C ILE A 54 3.31 7.49 2.89
N LEU A 55 4.57 7.30 2.50
CA LEU A 55 4.97 6.40 1.42
C LEU A 55 5.54 5.12 2.03
N LEU A 56 4.93 4.00 1.70
CA LEU A 56 5.41 2.66 1.99
C LEU A 56 5.86 2.03 0.67
N THR A 57 7.14 1.69 0.53
CA THR A 57 7.67 1.15 -0.73
C THR A 57 8.54 -0.07 -0.52
N GLY A 58 8.43 -1.05 -1.43
CA GLY A 58 9.33 -2.20 -1.54
C GLY A 58 10.64 -1.89 -2.30
N HIS A 59 10.80 -0.67 -2.83
CA HIS A 59 11.92 -0.30 -3.69
C HIS A 59 13.00 0.48 -2.95
N LEU A 60 14.12 -0.18 -2.64
CA LEU A 60 15.25 0.45 -1.96
C LEU A 60 15.89 1.59 -2.78
N ASP A 61 15.92 1.48 -4.10
CA ASP A 61 16.51 2.52 -4.94
C ASP A 61 15.65 3.80 -4.97
N LEU A 62 14.32 3.67 -4.94
CA LEU A 62 13.42 4.81 -4.74
C LEU A 62 13.69 5.50 -3.40
N MET A 63 13.89 4.72 -2.32
CA MET A 63 14.22 5.28 -1.00
C MET A 63 15.54 6.06 -1.02
N LYS A 64 16.59 5.54 -1.69
CA LYS A 64 17.87 6.25 -1.86
C LYS A 64 17.71 7.56 -2.65
N ASP A 65 16.86 7.55 -3.69
CA ASP A 65 16.58 8.75 -4.47
C ASP A 65 15.83 9.80 -3.65
N ILE A 66 14.83 9.40 -2.87
CA ILE A 66 14.10 10.29 -1.95
C ILE A 66 15.07 10.88 -0.91
N GLN A 67 15.92 10.05 -0.29
CA GLN A 67 16.94 10.49 0.67
C GLN A 67 17.87 11.53 0.05
N ARG A 68 18.44 11.22 -1.12
CA ARG A 68 19.33 12.13 -1.83
C ARG A 68 18.67 13.48 -2.12
N LYS A 69 17.42 13.48 -2.59
CA LYS A 69 16.70 14.71 -2.91
C LYS A 69 16.31 15.51 -1.67
N ARG A 70 15.99 14.84 -0.56
CA ARG A 70 15.84 15.48 0.75
C ARG A 70 17.14 16.19 1.17
N ASP A 71 18.27 15.49 1.09
CA ASP A 71 19.57 16.02 1.49
C ASP A 71 20.03 17.20 0.60
N MET A 72 19.61 17.19 -0.67
CA MET A 72 19.78 18.30 -1.61
C MET A 72 18.76 19.44 -1.43
N HIS A 73 17.86 19.35 -0.47
CA HIS A 73 16.78 20.32 -0.23
C HIS A 73 15.80 20.50 -1.41
N GLU A 74 15.71 19.52 -2.30
CA GLU A 74 14.71 19.51 -3.39
C GLU A 74 13.31 19.12 -2.90
N ILE A 75 13.23 18.37 -1.80
CA ILE A 75 12.01 18.08 -1.04
C ILE A 75 12.26 18.42 0.43
N SER A 76 11.33 19.14 1.05
CA SER A 76 11.41 19.56 2.45
C SER A 76 10.45 18.77 3.33
N CYS A 77 10.69 18.79 4.65
CA CYS A 77 9.80 18.22 5.65
C CYS A 77 9.50 16.73 5.41
N VAL A 78 10.52 15.94 5.01
CA VAL A 78 10.39 14.51 4.77
C VAL A 78 11.31 13.73 5.70
N ILE A 79 10.74 12.76 6.41
CA ILE A 79 11.49 11.78 7.18
C ILE A 79 11.60 10.51 6.34
N THR A 80 12.80 9.98 6.21
CA THR A 80 13.06 8.71 5.50
C THR A 80 13.52 7.64 6.48
N SER A 81 13.12 6.39 6.25
CA SER A 81 13.62 5.24 6.98
C SER A 81 13.86 4.06 6.05
N CYS A 82 15.12 3.65 5.95
CA CYS A 82 15.60 2.56 5.09
C CYS A 82 16.96 2.06 5.62
N PRO A 83 17.54 0.98 5.08
CA PRO A 83 18.81 0.45 5.56
C PRO A 83 19.97 1.43 5.68
N SER A 84 19.99 2.49 4.86
CA SER A 84 20.99 3.57 4.89
C SER A 84 20.64 4.74 5.81
N ASP A 85 19.40 4.81 6.32
CA ASP A 85 18.90 5.94 7.12
C ASP A 85 17.81 5.44 8.09
N LYS A 86 18.24 4.80 9.17
CA LYS A 86 17.37 4.09 10.12
C LYS A 86 16.84 5.04 11.19
N ASN A 87 15.85 5.85 10.82
CA ASN A 87 15.28 6.89 11.67
C ASN A 87 13.95 6.52 12.35
N TYR A 88 13.41 5.34 12.06
CA TYR A 88 12.13 4.92 12.59
C TYR A 88 12.27 4.27 13.97
N HIS A 89 11.37 4.59 14.89
CA HIS A 89 11.30 3.98 16.23
C HIS A 89 9.98 3.24 16.44
N PRO A 90 9.99 1.91 16.34
CA PRO A 90 8.81 1.09 16.63
C PRO A 90 8.27 1.34 18.03
N PHE A 91 6.95 1.30 18.16
CA PHE A 91 6.19 1.51 19.42
C PHE A 91 6.29 2.89 20.04
N TYR A 92 7.07 3.83 19.48
CA TYR A 92 7.27 5.13 20.11
C TYR A 92 5.96 5.87 20.36
N GLY A 93 5.68 6.15 21.64
CA GLY A 93 4.46 6.83 22.08
C GLY A 93 3.16 6.03 21.97
N MET A 94 3.21 4.75 21.61
CA MET A 94 2.05 3.85 21.68
C MET A 94 1.67 3.55 23.13
N SER A 95 0.39 3.33 23.40
CA SER A 95 -0.06 2.90 24.71
C SER A 95 0.31 1.44 25.01
N ALA A 96 0.52 1.11 26.27
CA ALA A 96 0.77 -0.25 26.74
C ALA A 96 -0.30 -1.25 26.20
N GLN A 97 -1.57 -0.84 26.20
CA GLN A 97 -2.66 -1.69 25.72
C GLN A 97 -2.57 -2.00 24.22
N GLN A 98 -2.10 -1.06 23.42
CA GLN A 98 -1.95 -1.28 21.96
C GLN A 98 -0.81 -2.24 21.68
N ILE A 99 0.33 -2.07 22.37
CA ILE A 99 1.48 -2.97 22.23
C ILE A 99 1.09 -4.37 22.70
N LEU A 100 0.41 -4.49 23.85
CA LEU A 100 -0.07 -5.76 24.38
C LEU A 100 -0.97 -6.48 23.36
N ARG A 101 -1.90 -5.75 22.76
CA ARG A 101 -2.79 -6.29 21.73
C ARG A 101 -1.98 -6.76 20.51
N PHE A 102 -1.07 -5.95 20.00
CA PHE A 102 -0.23 -6.31 18.86
C PHE A 102 0.60 -7.57 19.16
N VAL A 103 1.28 -7.60 20.32
CA VAL A 103 2.11 -8.73 20.71
C VAL A 103 1.28 -10.02 20.86
N SER A 104 0.11 -9.95 21.48
CA SER A 104 -0.76 -11.12 21.60
C SER A 104 -1.29 -11.64 20.28
N MET A 105 -1.57 -10.77 19.30
CA MET A 105 -2.04 -11.17 17.97
C MET A 105 -0.91 -11.80 17.13
N THR A 106 0.32 -11.34 17.31
CA THR A 106 1.46 -11.77 16.48
C THR A 106 2.28 -12.90 17.09
N ALA A 107 2.12 -13.18 18.40
CA ALA A 107 2.87 -14.23 19.08
C ALA A 107 2.68 -15.62 18.47
N GLU A 108 1.47 -15.95 18.02
CA GLU A 108 1.16 -17.22 17.37
C GLU A 108 1.91 -17.35 16.03
N GLU A 109 1.92 -16.30 15.24
CA GLU A 109 2.64 -16.25 13.95
C GLU A 109 4.16 -16.31 14.12
N MET A 110 4.66 -15.87 15.27
CA MET A 110 6.08 -15.97 15.64
C MET A 110 6.44 -17.32 16.25
N GLY A 111 5.50 -18.26 16.32
CA GLY A 111 5.73 -19.60 16.85
C GLY A 111 5.68 -19.75 18.38
N TYR A 112 5.24 -18.73 19.10
CA TYR A 112 5.08 -18.78 20.57
C TYR A 112 3.71 -19.37 20.99
N GLY A 113 2.78 -19.57 20.04
CA GLY A 113 1.43 -20.00 20.34
C GLY A 113 0.63 -18.92 21.09
N ILE A 114 -0.47 -19.34 21.72
CA ILE A 114 -1.27 -18.45 22.54
C ILE A 114 -0.51 -18.12 23.81
N LEU A 115 -0.27 -16.83 24.04
CA LEU A 115 0.42 -16.38 25.24
C LEU A 115 -0.40 -16.72 26.49
N THR A 116 0.26 -17.29 27.50
CA THR A 116 -0.39 -17.60 28.78
C THR A 116 -0.74 -16.32 29.55
N ASP A 117 -1.70 -16.41 30.47
CA ASP A 117 -2.06 -15.28 31.33
C ASP A 117 -0.84 -14.71 32.09
N GLN A 118 0.09 -15.58 32.49
CA GLN A 118 1.32 -15.16 33.18
C GLN A 118 2.19 -14.27 32.28
N VAL A 119 2.39 -14.64 31.02
CA VAL A 119 3.13 -13.84 30.06
C VAL A 119 2.41 -12.51 29.80
N MET A 120 1.09 -12.54 29.64
CA MET A 120 0.28 -11.33 29.43
C MET A 120 0.34 -10.37 30.62
N ILE A 121 0.27 -10.88 31.85
CA ILE A 121 0.40 -10.09 33.09
C ILE A 121 1.80 -9.48 33.17
N TYR A 122 2.84 -10.25 32.88
CA TYR A 122 4.21 -9.78 32.91
C TYR A 122 4.46 -8.68 31.86
N ILE A 123 4.03 -8.90 30.60
CA ILE A 123 4.11 -7.86 29.55
C ILE A 123 3.41 -6.57 30.01
N ALA A 124 2.18 -6.68 30.52
CA ALA A 124 1.43 -5.54 30.99
C ALA A 124 2.16 -4.77 32.09
N ALA A 125 2.79 -5.50 33.04
CA ALA A 125 3.56 -4.90 34.10
C ALA A 125 4.81 -4.16 33.56
N ILE A 126 5.59 -4.80 32.67
CA ILE A 126 6.76 -4.18 32.03
C ILE A 126 6.37 -2.91 31.25
N LEU A 127 5.32 -2.97 30.43
CA LEU A 127 4.85 -1.80 29.67
C LEU A 127 4.40 -0.65 30.57
N ASN A 128 3.77 -0.94 31.71
CA ASN A 128 3.42 0.08 32.70
C ASN A 128 4.65 0.71 33.34
N VAL A 129 5.69 -0.08 33.61
CA VAL A 129 6.95 0.43 34.17
C VAL A 129 7.65 1.35 33.17
N VAL A 130 7.73 0.95 31.88
CA VAL A 130 8.29 1.81 30.84
C VAL A 130 7.48 3.10 30.72
N ALA A 131 6.16 3.00 30.61
CA ALA A 131 5.26 4.14 30.41
C ALA A 131 5.28 5.16 31.58
N ALA A 132 5.62 4.72 32.76
CA ALA A 132 5.68 5.61 33.95
C ALA A 132 6.82 6.64 33.85
N LYS A 133 7.86 6.36 33.09
CA LYS A 133 9.07 7.20 33.08
C LYS A 133 9.54 7.65 31.69
N TYR A 134 9.23 6.88 30.68
CA TYR A 134 9.70 7.12 29.30
C TYR A 134 8.55 6.97 28.32
N PRO A 135 8.61 7.62 27.14
CA PRO A 135 7.78 7.23 26.02
C PRO A 135 8.04 5.75 25.69
N VAL A 136 6.96 4.97 25.60
CA VAL A 136 7.12 3.55 25.28
C VAL A 136 7.74 3.44 23.89
N SER A 137 8.75 2.60 23.77
CA SER A 137 9.46 2.34 22.52
C SER A 137 10.11 0.97 22.58
N LEU A 138 10.45 0.39 21.44
CA LEU A 138 11.11 -0.92 21.41
C LEU A 138 12.42 -0.93 22.22
N PRO A 139 13.35 0.06 22.08
CA PRO A 139 14.56 0.09 22.91
C PRO A 139 14.26 0.21 24.41
N ALA A 140 13.27 1.02 24.80
CA ALA A 140 12.95 1.18 26.21
C ALA A 140 12.42 -0.13 26.84
N ILE A 141 11.64 -0.90 26.08
CA ILE A 141 11.17 -2.22 26.48
C ILE A 141 12.34 -3.20 26.59
N MET A 142 13.19 -3.29 25.56
CA MET A 142 14.33 -4.19 25.52
C MET A 142 15.35 -3.91 26.62
N ASN A 143 15.66 -2.64 26.86
CA ASN A 143 16.56 -2.25 27.95
C ASN A 143 16.04 -2.71 29.31
N LEU A 144 14.73 -2.55 29.55
CA LEU A 144 14.13 -3.00 30.81
C LEU A 144 14.10 -4.53 30.91
N LEU A 145 13.81 -5.25 29.84
CA LEU A 145 13.80 -6.71 29.81
C LEU A 145 15.19 -7.34 30.01
N ASN A 146 16.26 -6.57 29.82
CA ASN A 146 17.63 -7.02 30.06
C ASN A 146 18.06 -6.86 31.52
N GLU A 147 17.29 -6.14 32.33
CA GLU A 147 17.55 -5.99 33.77
C GLU A 147 17.01 -7.17 34.60
N ASP A 148 17.42 -7.28 35.83
CA ASP A 148 16.93 -8.26 36.78
C ASP A 148 15.51 -7.91 37.27
N ASP A 149 14.64 -8.90 37.45
CA ASP A 149 13.26 -8.70 37.89
C ASP A 149 13.15 -8.02 39.26
N ASP A 150 14.11 -8.25 40.17
CA ASP A 150 14.16 -7.53 41.44
C ASP A 150 14.45 -6.05 41.24
N PHE A 151 15.40 -5.73 40.34
CA PHE A 151 15.69 -4.35 39.94
C PHE A 151 14.46 -3.69 39.29
N ILE A 152 13.81 -4.38 38.35
CA ILE A 152 12.61 -3.85 37.68
C ILE A 152 11.49 -3.59 38.69
N SER A 153 11.31 -4.49 39.66
CA SER A 153 10.28 -4.38 40.70
C SER A 153 10.53 -3.20 41.63
N GLU A 154 11.79 -3.02 42.07
CA GLU A 154 12.19 -1.85 42.85
C GLU A 154 12.03 -0.54 42.08
N PHE A 155 12.43 -0.54 40.85
CA PHE A 155 12.27 0.61 39.93
C PHE A 155 10.79 0.97 39.74
N ALA A 156 9.88 -0.03 39.63
CA ALA A 156 8.44 0.19 39.54
C ALA A 156 7.93 0.92 40.81
N LEU A 157 8.34 0.47 42.00
CA LEU A 157 7.96 1.09 43.27
C LEU A 157 8.49 2.52 43.40
N HIS A 158 9.76 2.75 43.04
CA HIS A 158 10.36 4.09 43.05
C HIS A 158 9.72 5.04 42.03
N SER A 159 9.14 4.51 40.96
CA SER A 159 8.39 5.26 39.95
C SER A 159 6.94 5.57 40.36
N GLY A 160 6.55 5.20 41.61
CA GLY A 160 5.22 5.47 42.13
C GLY A 160 4.12 4.52 41.63
N LEU A 161 4.51 3.40 41.06
CA LEU A 161 3.55 2.36 40.62
C LEU A 161 3.10 1.52 41.83
N SER A 162 1.97 0.84 41.69
CA SER A 162 1.38 0.01 42.73
C SER A 162 2.24 -1.23 43.02
N ASN A 163 2.21 -1.70 44.30
CA ASN A 163 2.85 -2.96 44.69
C ASN A 163 2.40 -4.14 43.82
N VAL A 164 1.16 -4.13 43.34
CA VAL A 164 0.63 -5.19 42.47
C VAL A 164 1.47 -5.35 41.17
N ILE A 165 2.00 -4.27 40.61
CA ILE A 165 2.85 -4.33 39.43
C ILE A 165 4.19 -4.98 39.77
N ALA A 166 4.84 -4.57 40.87
CA ALA A 166 6.08 -5.16 41.32
C ALA A 166 5.93 -6.66 41.69
N ASP A 167 4.83 -7.02 42.36
CA ASP A 167 4.51 -8.40 42.70
C ASP A 167 4.24 -9.26 41.45
N ASN A 168 3.56 -8.71 40.46
CA ASN A 168 3.33 -9.39 39.17
C ASN A 168 4.65 -9.69 38.43
N ILE A 169 5.62 -8.79 38.47
CA ILE A 169 6.94 -9.00 37.85
C ILE A 169 7.65 -10.16 38.57
N ARG A 170 7.75 -10.14 39.89
CA ARG A 170 8.40 -11.20 40.66
C ARG A 170 7.72 -12.55 40.55
N ALA A 171 6.39 -12.57 40.57
CA ALA A 171 5.61 -13.80 40.51
C ALA A 171 5.67 -14.50 39.13
N ASN A 172 5.95 -13.77 38.04
CA ASN A 172 5.94 -14.28 36.68
C ASN A 172 7.32 -14.20 36.01
N HIS A 173 8.40 -14.29 36.77
CA HIS A 173 9.75 -14.09 36.25
C HIS A 173 10.11 -15.02 35.07
N GLU A 174 9.60 -16.27 35.05
CA GLU A 174 9.83 -17.21 33.92
C GLU A 174 9.25 -16.68 32.60
N ALA A 175 8.20 -15.87 32.67
CA ALA A 175 7.63 -15.21 31.50
C ALA A 175 8.60 -14.21 30.85
N GLY A 176 9.52 -13.63 31.62
CA GLY A 176 10.54 -12.71 31.15
C GLY A 176 11.43 -13.30 30.06
N ILE A 177 11.77 -14.60 30.16
CA ILE A 177 12.59 -15.30 29.16
C ILE A 177 11.86 -15.39 27.82
N VAL A 178 10.57 -15.78 27.87
CA VAL A 178 9.73 -15.87 26.67
C VAL A 178 9.58 -14.50 26.02
N LEU A 179 9.32 -13.49 26.85
CA LEU A 179 9.10 -12.14 26.40
C LEU A 179 10.35 -11.53 25.76
N ARG A 180 11.51 -11.70 26.35
CA ARG A 180 12.78 -11.24 25.79
C ARG A 180 12.99 -11.78 24.37
N ARG A 181 12.86 -13.09 24.19
CA ARG A 181 12.98 -13.73 22.86
C ARG A 181 11.95 -13.21 21.84
N LEU A 182 10.72 -12.96 22.30
CA LEU A 182 9.68 -12.42 21.44
C LEU A 182 10.04 -11.01 20.94
N PHE A 183 10.53 -10.15 21.84
CA PHE A 183 10.94 -8.79 21.47
C PHE A 183 12.25 -8.77 20.66
N GLU A 184 13.19 -9.70 20.89
CA GLU A 184 14.36 -9.91 20.01
C GLU A 184 13.93 -10.25 18.57
N ASN A 185 12.92 -11.12 18.40
CA ASN A 185 12.36 -11.42 17.10
C ASN A 185 11.65 -10.20 16.49
N LEU A 186 11.01 -9.35 17.29
CA LEU A 186 10.43 -8.09 16.79
C LEU A 186 11.52 -7.09 16.37
N GLU A 187 12.67 -7.02 17.04
CA GLU A 187 13.81 -6.23 16.55
C GLU A 187 14.25 -6.66 15.16
N GLU A 188 14.29 -7.98 14.91
CA GLU A 188 14.65 -8.52 13.59
C GLU A 188 13.65 -8.09 12.50
N VAL A 189 12.36 -8.01 12.81
CA VAL A 189 11.31 -7.53 11.89
C VAL A 189 11.59 -6.07 11.46
N PHE A 190 12.14 -5.25 12.35
CA PHE A 190 12.42 -3.83 12.09
C PHE A 190 13.87 -3.52 11.72
N ARG A 191 14.72 -4.53 11.60
CA ARG A 191 16.18 -4.39 11.41
C ARG A 191 16.58 -3.40 10.30
N ASP A 192 15.82 -3.35 9.21
CA ASP A 192 16.16 -2.53 8.04
C ASP A 192 15.75 -1.06 8.17
N ILE A 193 14.96 -0.69 9.18
CA ILE A 193 14.45 0.67 9.35
C ILE A 193 14.76 1.28 10.72
N TYR A 194 15.36 0.53 11.63
CA TYR A 194 15.51 0.86 13.03
C TYR A 194 16.93 0.63 13.55
N ILE A 195 17.43 1.53 14.41
CA ILE A 195 18.66 1.38 15.20
C ILE A 195 18.33 1.67 16.67
N PRO A 196 18.64 0.74 17.62
CA PRO A 196 18.33 0.91 19.04
C PRO A 196 18.94 2.16 19.69
N GLU A 197 20.14 2.54 19.29
CA GLU A 197 20.92 3.64 19.87
C GLU A 197 20.64 5.00 19.25
N SER A 198 19.72 5.08 18.27
CA SER A 198 19.41 6.35 17.61
C SER A 198 18.69 7.32 18.56
N ASP A 199 19.16 8.55 18.64
CA ASP A 199 18.49 9.63 19.39
C ASP A 199 17.24 10.16 18.66
N THR A 200 17.09 9.87 17.39
CA THR A 200 15.90 10.26 16.62
C THR A 200 14.71 9.41 17.05
N LYS A 201 13.56 10.04 17.28
CA LYS A 201 12.37 9.39 17.84
C LYS A 201 11.17 9.63 16.94
N TYR A 202 11.29 9.16 15.69
CA TYR A 202 10.24 9.34 14.72
C TYR A 202 9.46 8.05 14.46
N ASN A 203 8.15 8.18 14.45
CA ASN A 203 7.19 7.25 13.89
C ASN A 203 6.12 8.06 13.14
N PHE A 204 5.12 7.43 12.58
CA PHE A 204 4.08 8.15 11.80
C PHE A 204 3.35 9.18 12.64
N GLN A 205 3.09 8.87 13.91
CA GLN A 205 2.39 9.80 14.81
C GLN A 205 3.23 11.02 15.18
N SER A 206 4.48 10.81 15.58
CA SER A 206 5.36 11.94 15.95
C SER A 206 5.64 12.83 14.75
N GLY A 207 5.92 12.23 13.57
CA GLY A 207 6.08 12.98 12.33
C GLY A 207 4.85 13.82 11.98
N ALA A 208 3.66 13.25 12.11
CA ALA A 208 2.41 13.99 11.85
C ALA A 208 2.13 15.10 12.87
N LYS A 209 2.64 15.00 14.10
CA LYS A 209 2.52 16.05 15.15
C LYS A 209 3.52 17.18 14.95
N ASP A 210 4.69 16.87 14.39
CA ASP A 210 5.80 17.81 14.24
C ASP A 210 5.74 18.56 12.88
N ASP A 211 4.56 18.66 12.26
CA ASP A 211 4.31 19.30 10.97
C ASP A 211 5.20 18.76 9.83
N VAL A 212 5.61 17.50 9.93
CA VAL A 212 6.30 16.81 8.85
C VAL A 212 5.29 16.49 7.75
N SER A 213 5.49 17.04 6.57
CA SER A 213 4.55 16.86 5.45
C SER A 213 4.57 15.46 4.86
N GLY A 214 5.68 14.70 5.03
CA GLY A 214 5.78 13.36 4.52
C GLY A 214 6.77 12.47 5.23
N MET A 215 6.46 11.18 5.24
CA MET A 215 7.35 10.11 5.67
C MET A 215 7.44 9.07 4.57
N ALA A 216 8.66 8.60 4.28
CA ALA A 216 8.91 7.51 3.35
C ALA A 216 9.63 6.37 4.08
N MET A 217 9.09 5.16 3.95
CA MET A 217 9.60 3.97 4.62
C MET A 217 9.83 2.82 3.65
N TYR A 218 10.98 2.19 3.77
CA TYR A 218 11.24 0.89 3.15
C TYR A 218 10.43 -0.18 3.88
N ALA A 219 9.38 -0.66 3.22
CA ALA A 219 8.35 -1.50 3.84
C ALA A 219 8.52 -2.99 3.50
N CYS A 220 9.78 -3.48 3.49
CA CYS A 220 10.09 -4.89 3.35
C CYS A 220 10.72 -5.41 4.63
N SER A 221 10.34 -6.61 5.03
CA SER A 221 10.82 -7.27 6.22
C SER A 221 10.99 -8.77 6.00
N ALA A 222 11.88 -9.40 6.78
CA ALA A 222 12.02 -10.85 6.81
C ALA A 222 10.73 -11.56 7.24
N ASN A 223 9.87 -10.91 8.01
CA ASN A 223 8.52 -11.36 8.33
C ASN A 223 7.50 -10.28 7.95
N GLN A 224 7.10 -10.28 6.69
CA GLN A 224 6.20 -9.28 6.13
C GLN A 224 4.83 -9.26 6.80
N PHE A 225 4.30 -10.40 7.20
CA PHE A 225 3.00 -10.48 7.87
C PHE A 225 3.00 -9.71 9.20
N ILE A 226 4.01 -9.94 10.05
CA ILE A 226 4.12 -9.22 11.34
C ILE A 226 4.37 -7.73 11.10
N PHE A 227 5.19 -7.40 10.11
CA PHE A 227 5.47 -6.02 9.75
C PHE A 227 4.21 -5.28 9.29
N ASN A 228 3.40 -5.88 8.40
CA ASN A 228 2.13 -5.32 7.95
C ASN A 228 1.13 -5.16 9.11
N SER A 229 1.05 -6.13 10.02
CA SER A 229 0.21 -6.07 11.21
C SER A 229 0.63 -4.90 12.11
N TYR A 230 1.93 -4.66 12.25
CA TYR A 230 2.44 -3.51 12.99
C TYR A 230 2.12 -2.18 12.30
N LEU A 231 2.35 -2.06 11.00
CA LEU A 231 2.02 -0.85 10.23
C LEU A 231 0.53 -0.48 10.35
N LYS A 232 -0.34 -1.47 10.35
CA LYS A 232 -1.77 -1.26 10.61
C LYS A 232 -2.02 -0.59 11.95
N GLU A 233 -1.44 -1.11 13.04
CA GLU A 233 -1.64 -0.54 14.38
C GLU A 233 -1.03 0.87 14.48
N GLU A 234 0.12 1.10 13.87
CA GLU A 234 0.78 2.41 13.84
C GLU A 234 -0.06 3.46 13.09
N ILE A 235 -0.57 3.13 11.90
CA ILE A 235 -1.44 4.01 11.11
C ILE A 235 -2.75 4.26 11.86
N TYR A 236 -3.35 3.22 12.47
CA TYR A 236 -4.55 3.37 13.29
C TYR A 236 -4.32 4.33 14.46
N TYR A 237 -3.15 4.22 15.11
CA TYR A 237 -2.77 5.10 16.20
C TYR A 237 -2.58 6.54 15.73
N THR A 238 -1.93 6.74 14.59
CA THR A 238 -1.74 8.06 13.97
C THR A 238 -3.08 8.75 13.70
N LEU A 239 -4.07 8.02 13.19
CA LEU A 239 -5.42 8.52 12.91
C LEU A 239 -6.23 8.94 14.16
N LYS A 240 -5.72 8.72 15.37
CA LYS A 240 -6.32 9.30 16.59
C LYS A 240 -5.95 10.76 16.79
N TYR A 241 -4.86 11.20 16.19
CA TYR A 241 -4.32 12.55 16.35
C TYR A 241 -4.53 13.44 15.13
N VAL A 242 -4.58 12.85 13.96
CA VAL A 242 -4.84 13.57 12.70
C VAL A 242 -6.14 13.08 12.06
N PRO A 243 -6.97 13.99 11.52
CA PRO A 243 -8.29 13.62 11.00
C PRO A 243 -8.21 12.78 9.73
N LYS A 244 -7.17 12.97 8.92
CA LYS A 244 -6.98 12.30 7.64
C LYS A 244 -5.50 12.23 7.28
N ILE A 245 -5.10 11.13 6.64
CA ILE A 245 -3.75 10.93 6.09
C ILE A 245 -3.83 10.41 4.66
N ARG A 246 -2.77 10.63 3.89
CA ARG A 246 -2.56 9.94 2.61
C ARG A 246 -1.56 8.81 2.80
N VAL A 247 -1.93 7.63 2.34
CA VAL A 247 -1.05 6.46 2.36
C VAL A 247 -0.81 6.01 0.92
N ILE A 248 0.44 6.11 0.50
CA ILE A 248 0.91 5.61 -0.79
C ILE A 248 1.57 4.25 -0.53
N VAL A 249 1.03 3.20 -1.13
CA VAL A 249 1.54 1.84 -1.04
C VAL A 249 2.13 1.47 -2.39
N ASP A 250 3.44 1.28 -2.44
CA ASP A 250 4.19 0.98 -3.64
C ASP A 250 4.87 -0.38 -3.54
N GLU A 251 4.33 -1.36 -4.25
CA GLU A 251 4.87 -2.71 -4.37
C GLU A 251 5.17 -3.38 -3.01
N ILE A 252 4.30 -3.20 -2.01
CA ILE A 252 4.36 -3.96 -0.77
C ILE A 252 3.74 -5.34 -1.01
N ASP A 253 4.43 -6.35 -0.49
CA ASP A 253 3.90 -7.71 -0.48
C ASP A 253 2.83 -7.88 0.59
N PHE A 254 1.60 -8.16 0.17
CA PHE A 254 0.50 -8.56 1.04
C PHE A 254 0.45 -10.10 1.06
N VAL A 255 1.05 -10.69 2.08
CA VAL A 255 1.43 -12.12 2.14
C VAL A 255 0.26 -13.10 2.02
N ASN A 256 -0.98 -12.68 2.32
CA ASN A 256 -2.16 -13.54 2.21
C ASN A 256 -3.47 -12.73 2.15
N GLU A 257 -4.58 -13.42 1.76
CA GLU A 257 -5.93 -12.85 1.68
C GLU A 257 -6.45 -12.26 3.00
N GLN A 258 -5.82 -12.59 4.11
CA GLN A 258 -6.20 -12.10 5.45
C GLN A 258 -5.34 -10.92 5.90
N ASP A 259 -4.52 -10.33 5.01
CA ASP A 259 -3.67 -9.21 5.38
C ASP A 259 -4.47 -8.09 6.05
N GLU A 260 -4.16 -7.88 7.31
CA GLU A 260 -4.87 -6.95 8.17
C GLU A 260 -4.58 -5.49 7.82
N LEU A 261 -3.39 -5.18 7.28
CA LEU A 261 -3.06 -3.83 6.83
C LEU A 261 -3.92 -3.43 5.63
N LEU A 262 -4.00 -4.30 4.62
CA LEU A 262 -4.78 -4.02 3.42
C LEU A 262 -6.27 -3.84 3.74
N LYS A 263 -6.85 -4.75 4.52
CA LYS A 263 -8.24 -4.64 4.97
C LYS A 263 -8.49 -3.34 5.73
N PHE A 264 -7.60 -2.98 6.63
CA PHE A 264 -7.69 -1.75 7.41
C PHE A 264 -7.60 -0.51 6.51
N LEU A 265 -6.67 -0.46 5.56
CA LEU A 265 -6.52 0.66 4.63
C LEU A 265 -7.78 0.83 3.77
N MET A 266 -8.32 -0.26 3.22
CA MET A 266 -9.56 -0.23 2.44
C MET A 266 -10.76 0.22 3.27
N GLN A 267 -10.88 -0.25 4.52
CA GLN A 267 -11.94 0.19 5.43
C GLN A 267 -11.79 1.67 5.80
N SER A 268 -10.59 2.11 6.12
CA SER A 268 -10.30 3.51 6.49
C SER A 268 -10.50 4.48 5.31
N LYS A 269 -10.20 4.02 4.08
CA LYS A 269 -10.54 4.70 2.84
C LYS A 269 -12.06 4.92 2.73
N ARG A 270 -12.86 3.86 2.90
CA ARG A 270 -14.34 3.95 2.87
C ARG A 270 -14.90 4.90 3.95
N GLN A 271 -14.21 5.03 5.07
CA GLN A 271 -14.55 5.98 6.14
C GLN A 271 -14.08 7.42 5.87
N GLY A 272 -13.35 7.67 4.77
CA GLY A 272 -12.78 8.96 4.44
C GLY A 272 -11.60 9.41 5.31
N LYS A 273 -11.04 8.52 6.13
CA LYS A 273 -9.89 8.78 7.02
C LYS A 273 -8.55 8.62 6.32
N VAL A 274 -8.49 7.77 5.31
CA VAL A 274 -7.29 7.52 4.51
C VAL A 274 -7.60 7.85 3.06
N GLU A 275 -6.75 8.65 2.43
CA GLU A 275 -6.67 8.76 0.98
C GLU A 275 -5.65 7.70 0.53
N LEU A 276 -6.14 6.63 -0.06
CA LEU A 276 -5.32 5.48 -0.41
C LEU A 276 -4.85 5.57 -1.86
N VAL A 277 -3.54 5.52 -2.04
CA VAL A 277 -2.91 5.37 -3.34
C VAL A 277 -2.21 4.02 -3.39
N MET A 278 -2.62 3.16 -4.30
CA MET A 278 -1.99 1.86 -4.52
C MET A 278 -1.26 1.83 -5.85
N VAL A 279 -0.02 1.40 -5.82
CA VAL A 279 0.82 1.20 -7.00
C VAL A 279 1.27 -0.27 -7.01
N SER A 280 0.88 -1.01 -8.04
CA SER A 280 1.23 -2.43 -8.16
C SER A 280 1.28 -2.87 -9.62
N ARG A 281 2.34 -3.57 -9.99
CA ARG A 281 2.47 -4.19 -11.33
C ARG A 281 1.39 -5.23 -11.57
N ASN A 282 1.04 -5.98 -10.54
CA ASN A 282 0.04 -7.03 -10.62
C ASN A 282 -0.94 -6.96 -9.44
N ILE A 283 -1.91 -6.07 -9.56
CA ILE A 283 -2.87 -5.83 -8.48
C ILE A 283 -3.71 -7.06 -8.14
N LYS A 284 -4.01 -7.93 -9.11
CA LYS A 284 -4.79 -9.16 -8.84
C LYS A 284 -4.03 -10.14 -7.97
N ASP A 285 -2.71 -10.28 -8.16
CA ASP A 285 -1.87 -11.12 -7.33
C ASP A 285 -1.70 -10.50 -5.93
N ALA A 286 -1.47 -9.18 -5.88
CA ALA A 286 -1.33 -8.46 -4.61
C ALA A 286 -2.61 -8.52 -3.75
N LEU A 287 -3.79 -8.61 -4.38
CA LEU A 287 -5.09 -8.61 -3.71
C LEU A 287 -5.72 -10.02 -3.60
N HIS A 288 -5.06 -11.06 -4.08
CA HIS A 288 -5.56 -12.45 -4.11
C HIS A 288 -7.02 -12.61 -4.58
N GLY A 289 -7.48 -11.73 -5.45
CA GLY A 289 -8.74 -11.83 -6.17
C GLY A 289 -10.03 -11.42 -5.44
N ASN A 290 -10.01 -11.15 -4.14
CA ASN A 290 -11.22 -11.00 -3.31
C ASN A 290 -11.55 -9.57 -2.85
N ILE A 291 -10.78 -8.57 -3.25
CA ILE A 291 -11.00 -7.18 -2.83
C ILE A 291 -11.64 -6.37 -3.95
N GLU A 292 -12.78 -5.77 -3.66
CA GLU A 292 -13.45 -4.84 -4.57
C GLU A 292 -12.56 -3.62 -4.85
N LEU A 293 -12.15 -3.47 -6.11
CA LEU A 293 -11.28 -2.40 -6.59
C LEU A 293 -12.07 -1.10 -6.82
N ASP A 294 -12.68 -0.59 -5.74
CA ASP A 294 -13.41 0.67 -5.79
C ASP A 294 -12.44 1.85 -5.57
N PHE A 295 -11.78 2.27 -6.65
CA PHE A 295 -10.94 3.47 -6.68
C PHE A 295 -11.57 4.57 -7.52
N GLN A 296 -11.51 5.78 -6.99
CA GLN A 296 -12.05 6.97 -7.66
C GLN A 296 -11.27 7.29 -8.93
N ASN A 297 -9.96 7.12 -8.87
CA ASN A 297 -9.05 7.39 -9.97
C ASN A 297 -8.25 6.12 -10.28
N VAL A 298 -8.05 5.86 -11.57
CA VAL A 298 -7.35 4.66 -12.04
C VAL A 298 -6.42 5.04 -13.16
N VAL A 299 -5.18 4.57 -13.09
CA VAL A 299 -4.19 4.55 -14.16
C VAL A 299 -3.84 3.09 -14.43
N MET A 300 -4.16 2.60 -15.60
CA MET A 300 -3.90 1.21 -16.00
C MET A 300 -2.97 1.15 -17.19
N PHE A 301 -1.82 0.53 -16.99
CA PHE A 301 -0.90 0.12 -18.05
C PHE A 301 -1.25 -1.27 -18.56
N LEU A 302 -0.60 -1.68 -19.64
CA LEU A 302 -0.72 -3.03 -20.17
C LEU A 302 -0.22 -4.05 -19.14
N HIS A 303 -0.97 -5.12 -18.93
CA HIS A 303 -0.55 -6.30 -18.16
C HIS A 303 0.09 -7.35 -19.06
N GLY A 304 0.78 -8.32 -18.46
CA GLY A 304 1.58 -9.32 -19.18
C GLY A 304 0.85 -10.12 -20.26
N THR A 305 -0.48 -10.33 -20.17
CA THR A 305 -1.28 -10.98 -21.20
C THR A 305 -2.52 -10.15 -21.58
N SER A 306 -3.01 -10.32 -22.80
CA SER A 306 -4.23 -9.65 -23.26
C SER A 306 -5.46 -10.04 -22.43
N ALA A 307 -5.59 -11.31 -22.07
CA ALA A 307 -6.71 -11.80 -21.27
C ALA A 307 -6.70 -11.17 -19.86
N ALA A 308 -5.56 -11.16 -19.18
CA ALA A 308 -5.43 -10.53 -17.85
C ALA A 308 -5.72 -9.02 -17.91
N THR A 309 -5.31 -8.35 -19.00
CA THR A 309 -5.61 -6.93 -19.21
C THR A 309 -7.10 -6.69 -19.43
N ASP A 310 -7.76 -7.49 -20.24
CA ASP A 310 -9.20 -7.35 -20.56
C ASP A 310 -10.07 -7.66 -19.32
N ASP A 311 -9.72 -8.67 -18.55
CA ASP A 311 -10.39 -9.01 -17.30
C ASP A 311 -10.28 -7.88 -16.26
N LEU A 312 -9.06 -7.39 -16.03
CA LEU A 312 -8.84 -6.30 -15.08
C LEU A 312 -9.49 -5.00 -15.57
N SER A 313 -9.45 -4.73 -16.87
CA SER A 313 -10.13 -3.59 -17.47
C SER A 313 -11.64 -3.65 -17.24
N THR A 314 -12.25 -4.83 -17.31
CA THR A 314 -13.67 -5.00 -17.03
C THR A 314 -14.00 -4.64 -15.59
N ASP A 315 -13.16 -5.07 -14.65
CA ASP A 315 -13.32 -4.76 -13.22
C ASP A 315 -13.17 -3.25 -12.93
N LEU A 316 -12.19 -2.58 -13.55
CA LEU A 316 -11.86 -1.19 -13.27
C LEU A 316 -12.70 -0.17 -14.06
N PHE A 317 -12.97 -0.44 -15.31
CA PHE A 317 -13.63 0.49 -16.23
C PHE A 317 -15.05 0.06 -16.63
N GLY A 318 -15.41 -1.19 -16.34
CA GLY A 318 -16.67 -1.79 -16.71
C GLY A 318 -16.70 -2.25 -18.17
N SER A 319 -17.85 -2.80 -18.57
CA SER A 319 -18.10 -3.36 -19.88
C SER A 319 -19.20 -2.60 -20.62
N TYR A 320 -19.40 -2.93 -21.91
CA TYR A 320 -20.50 -2.47 -22.72
C TYR A 320 -21.00 -3.59 -23.62
N LYS A 321 -22.30 -3.60 -23.95
CA LYS A 321 -22.87 -4.54 -24.89
C LYS A 321 -22.57 -4.08 -26.32
N TYR A 322 -21.85 -4.92 -27.06
CA TYR A 322 -21.57 -4.75 -28.48
C TYR A 322 -22.54 -5.61 -29.28
N TYR A 323 -23.30 -5.00 -30.21
CA TYR A 323 -24.27 -5.66 -31.05
C TYR A 323 -23.70 -5.83 -32.44
N PHE A 324 -23.76 -7.04 -32.98
CA PHE A 324 -23.29 -7.34 -34.30
C PHE A 324 -24.21 -8.31 -35.00
N PRO A 325 -24.37 -8.17 -36.34
CA PRO A 325 -25.16 -9.08 -37.17
C PRO A 325 -24.40 -10.39 -37.39
N VAL A 326 -25.07 -11.51 -37.13
CA VAL A 326 -24.54 -12.85 -37.44
C VAL A 326 -25.41 -13.48 -38.51
N PRO A 327 -24.84 -14.00 -39.61
CA PRO A 327 -25.59 -14.70 -40.59
C PRO A 327 -26.04 -16.07 -40.07
N VAL A 328 -27.34 -16.32 -40.06
CA VAL A 328 -27.91 -17.62 -39.73
C VAL A 328 -28.37 -18.28 -41.01
N ALA A 329 -27.74 -19.39 -41.37
CA ALA A 329 -28.14 -20.17 -42.52
C ALA A 329 -29.49 -20.87 -42.25
N GLY A 330 -30.52 -20.47 -42.99
CA GLY A 330 -31.81 -21.13 -43.02
C GLY A 330 -31.95 -22.00 -44.26
N ASN A 331 -32.40 -23.21 -44.11
CA ASN A 331 -32.84 -24.05 -45.22
C ASN A 331 -34.35 -23.95 -45.28
N THR A 332 -34.87 -23.32 -46.34
CA THR A 332 -36.30 -23.33 -46.60
C THR A 332 -36.60 -24.44 -47.61
N PRO A 333 -37.33 -25.52 -47.23
CA PRO A 333 -37.66 -26.54 -48.19
C PRO A 333 -38.72 -25.99 -49.17
N HIS A 334 -38.39 -25.96 -50.46
CA HIS A 334 -39.36 -25.73 -51.51
C HIS A 334 -40.04 -27.04 -51.95
N VAL A 335 -41.34 -26.98 -52.29
CA VAL A 335 -42.20 -28.12 -52.64
C VAL A 335 -41.76 -28.86 -53.90
N PHE A 336 -40.83 -28.37 -54.69
CA PHE A 336 -40.27 -28.96 -55.90
C PHE A 336 -38.73 -29.02 -55.90
N PHE A 337 -38.14 -29.85 -55.05
CA PHE A 337 -36.74 -30.31 -55.12
C PHE A 337 -35.63 -29.25 -55.18
N SER A 338 -35.88 -28.00 -54.86
CA SER A 338 -34.85 -26.98 -54.68
C SER A 338 -34.79 -26.52 -53.26
N ILE A 339 -33.54 -26.50 -52.69
CA ILE A 339 -33.26 -25.93 -51.40
C ILE A 339 -32.70 -24.53 -51.62
N GLU A 340 -33.49 -23.49 -51.39
CA GLU A 340 -32.93 -22.14 -51.35
C GLU A 340 -32.25 -21.90 -49.98
N ARG A 341 -30.97 -21.58 -50.04
CA ARG A 341 -30.23 -21.12 -48.85
C ARG A 341 -30.58 -19.64 -48.65
N THR A 342 -31.44 -19.39 -47.68
CA THR A 342 -31.70 -18.03 -47.24
C THR A 342 -30.72 -17.69 -46.08
N VAL A 343 -30.04 -16.56 -46.22
CA VAL A 343 -29.22 -16.01 -45.16
C VAL A 343 -30.05 -14.99 -44.41
N ASN A 344 -30.48 -15.35 -43.19
CA ASN A 344 -31.13 -14.42 -42.28
C ASN A 344 -30.08 -13.80 -41.35
N TRP A 345 -30.20 -12.50 -41.12
CA TRP A 345 -29.32 -11.80 -40.18
C TRP A 345 -29.97 -11.76 -38.82
N GLN A 346 -29.30 -12.31 -37.80
CA GLN A 346 -29.70 -12.22 -36.42
C GLN A 346 -28.75 -11.29 -35.68
N ILE A 347 -29.31 -10.37 -34.90
CA ILE A 347 -28.48 -9.49 -34.07
C ILE A 347 -28.12 -10.26 -32.81
N GLN A 348 -26.83 -10.50 -32.60
CA GLN A 348 -26.29 -11.03 -31.36
C GLN A 348 -25.62 -9.92 -30.58
N SER A 349 -25.51 -10.09 -29.27
CA SER A 349 -24.79 -9.16 -28.40
C SER A 349 -23.70 -9.90 -27.64
N GLU A 350 -22.57 -9.26 -27.55
CA GLU A 350 -21.42 -9.68 -26.78
C GLU A 350 -21.05 -8.59 -25.76
N GLU A 351 -20.72 -8.98 -24.56
CA GLU A 351 -20.21 -8.05 -23.56
C GLU A 351 -18.70 -7.87 -23.78
N ARG A 352 -18.25 -6.63 -23.89
CA ARG A 352 -16.85 -6.28 -24.12
C ARG A 352 -16.35 -5.27 -23.11
N PRO A 353 -15.08 -5.36 -22.65
CA PRO A 353 -14.49 -4.35 -21.80
C PRO A 353 -14.47 -2.98 -22.51
N ARG A 354 -14.64 -1.91 -21.75
CA ARG A 354 -14.58 -0.54 -22.29
C ARG A 354 -13.20 -0.19 -22.82
N VAL A 355 -12.14 -0.63 -22.13
CA VAL A 355 -10.76 -0.55 -22.60
C VAL A 355 -10.30 -1.98 -22.88
N ARG A 356 -9.86 -2.25 -24.09
CA ARG A 356 -9.37 -3.57 -24.50
C ARG A 356 -7.84 -3.55 -24.51
N SER A 357 -7.23 -4.71 -24.30
CA SER A 357 -5.77 -4.86 -24.38
C SER A 357 -5.20 -4.25 -25.68
N GLN A 358 -5.87 -4.50 -26.82
CA GLN A 358 -5.47 -3.95 -28.11
C GLN A 358 -5.50 -2.41 -28.21
N ASP A 359 -6.19 -1.71 -27.30
CA ASP A 359 -6.19 -0.25 -27.26
C ASP A 359 -4.95 0.29 -26.56
N LEU A 360 -4.33 -0.52 -25.71
CA LEU A 360 -3.11 -0.21 -24.99
C LEU A 360 -1.85 -0.62 -25.74
N TYR A 361 -1.96 -1.55 -26.70
CA TYR A 361 -0.84 -1.92 -27.59
C TYR A 361 -0.47 -0.80 -28.54
N ALA A 362 0.78 -0.85 -28.99
CA ALA A 362 1.32 0.08 -29.95
C ALA A 362 0.45 0.13 -31.22
N LYS A 363 -0.11 1.30 -31.49
CA LYS A 363 -0.70 1.61 -32.78
C LYS A 363 0.41 2.18 -33.67
N SER A 364 0.68 1.56 -34.81
CA SER A 364 1.52 2.19 -35.82
C SER A 364 0.82 3.46 -36.30
N SER A 365 1.37 4.62 -35.98
CA SER A 365 0.91 5.84 -36.61
C SER A 365 1.27 5.78 -38.11
N PHE A 366 0.50 6.48 -38.96
CA PHE A 366 0.79 6.65 -40.39
C PHE A 366 2.24 7.15 -40.64
N TRP A 367 2.91 7.70 -39.62
CA TRP A 367 4.30 8.20 -39.66
C TRP A 367 5.33 7.24 -39.03
N GLY A 368 4.98 5.96 -38.86
CA GLY A 368 5.92 4.93 -38.44
C GLY A 368 6.35 4.97 -36.94
N ARG A 369 5.76 5.82 -36.11
CA ARG A 369 5.97 5.79 -34.67
C ARG A 369 4.94 4.91 -33.98
N SER A 370 5.36 3.84 -33.35
CA SER A 370 4.49 3.02 -32.49
C SER A 370 4.50 3.60 -31.07
N SER A 371 3.33 3.95 -30.55
CA SER A 371 3.17 4.39 -29.15
C SER A 371 2.30 3.38 -28.42
N THR A 372 2.76 2.92 -27.26
CA THR A 372 1.91 2.21 -26.30
C THR A 372 1.10 3.23 -25.51
N TYR A 373 -0.09 2.82 -25.06
CA TYR A 373 -1.01 3.70 -24.35
C TYR A 373 -1.29 3.16 -22.94
N LEU A 374 -1.67 4.05 -22.05
CA LEU A 374 -2.27 3.73 -20.77
C LEU A 374 -3.71 4.25 -20.73
N ALA A 375 -4.55 3.66 -19.90
CA ALA A 375 -5.92 4.09 -19.68
C ALA A 375 -6.04 4.84 -18.35
N VAL A 376 -6.70 5.99 -18.38
CA VAL A 376 -6.93 6.84 -17.21
C VAL A 376 -8.41 7.10 -17.02
N LYS A 377 -8.90 6.89 -15.80
CA LYS A 377 -10.23 7.26 -15.34
C LYS A 377 -10.07 8.17 -14.12
N THR A 378 -10.81 9.25 -14.06
CA THR A 378 -10.82 10.17 -12.90
C THR A 378 -12.24 10.48 -12.47
N THR A 379 -12.41 10.86 -11.20
CA THR A 379 -13.70 11.32 -10.67
C THR A 379 -14.20 12.61 -11.33
N ALA A 380 -13.29 13.44 -11.79
CA ALA A 380 -13.64 14.72 -12.42
C ALA A 380 -14.35 14.53 -13.77
N ASN A 381 -14.26 13.35 -14.37
CA ASN A 381 -14.83 13.10 -15.69
C ASN A 381 -15.28 11.63 -15.84
N ALA A 382 -16.48 11.44 -16.37
CA ALA A 382 -17.00 10.11 -16.68
C ALA A 382 -16.33 9.42 -17.89
N ASN A 383 -15.43 10.12 -18.58
CA ASN A 383 -14.72 9.59 -19.72
C ASN A 383 -13.47 8.81 -19.28
N ILE A 384 -13.08 7.85 -20.11
CA ILE A 384 -11.81 7.15 -20.01
C ILE A 384 -10.88 7.77 -21.07
N TYR A 385 -9.66 8.11 -20.65
CA TYR A 385 -8.65 8.67 -21.56
C TYR A 385 -7.59 7.63 -21.88
N LEU A 386 -7.22 7.53 -23.13
CA LEU A 386 -6.03 6.81 -23.58
C LEU A 386 -4.92 7.84 -23.78
N ILE A 387 -3.83 7.67 -23.04
CA ILE A 387 -2.69 8.59 -23.03
C ILE A 387 -1.46 7.81 -23.52
N PRO A 388 -0.69 8.36 -24.48
CA PRO A 388 0.58 7.75 -24.88
C PRO A 388 1.51 7.65 -23.67
N ILE A 389 2.14 6.48 -23.45
CA ILE A 389 3.06 6.29 -22.31
C ILE A 389 4.23 7.28 -22.40
N THR A 390 4.70 7.58 -23.61
CA THR A 390 5.78 8.56 -23.85
C THR A 390 5.42 9.98 -23.43
N ASP A 391 4.13 10.33 -23.39
CA ASP A 391 3.67 11.63 -22.93
C ASP A 391 3.49 11.64 -21.41
N PHE A 392 3.11 10.50 -20.83
CA PHE A 392 2.83 10.38 -19.40
C PHE A 392 4.10 10.19 -18.57
N LEU A 393 4.95 9.25 -18.95
CA LEU A 393 6.20 9.01 -18.22
C LEU A 393 7.29 9.97 -18.70
N PRO A 394 8.06 10.56 -17.78
CA PRO A 394 9.20 11.38 -18.16
C PRO A 394 10.19 10.56 -18.98
N ALA A 395 10.72 11.16 -20.04
CA ALA A 395 11.78 10.54 -20.83
C ALA A 395 12.96 10.23 -19.90
N VAL A 396 13.34 8.96 -19.82
CA VAL A 396 14.58 8.56 -19.11
C VAL A 396 15.73 9.14 -19.91
N THR A 397 16.24 10.27 -19.47
CA THR A 397 17.42 10.90 -20.09
C THR A 397 18.61 10.01 -19.82
N GLY A 398 19.02 9.20 -20.80
CA GLY A 398 20.28 8.47 -20.76
C GLY A 398 20.26 6.99 -21.11
N VAL A 399 19.12 6.38 -21.36
CA VAL A 399 19.07 5.01 -21.90
C VAL A 399 18.67 5.08 -23.38
N PRO A 400 19.52 4.69 -24.33
CA PRO A 400 19.09 4.59 -25.73
C PRO A 400 18.00 3.51 -25.79
N VAL A 401 16.80 3.90 -26.25
CA VAL A 401 15.77 2.94 -26.63
C VAL A 401 16.37 2.08 -27.76
N ILE A 402 16.76 0.86 -27.42
CA ILE A 402 17.09 -0.14 -28.43
C ILE A 402 15.75 -0.53 -29.05
N VAL A 403 15.57 -0.07 -30.27
CA VAL A 403 14.43 -0.39 -31.15
C VAL A 403 14.50 -1.85 -31.59
#